data_c389d9d3581fdba4235cdb8000ddbcab
#
_entry.id   c389d9d3581fdba4235cdb8000ddbcab
#
_cell.length_a   1.000
_cell.length_b   1.000
_cell.length_c   1.000
_cell.angle_alpha   90.00
_cell.angle_beta   90.00
_cell.angle_gamma   90.00
#
_symmetry.space_group_name_H-M   'P 1'
#
loop_
_entity.id
_entity.type
_entity.pdbx_description
1 polymer ?
#
loop_
_entity_poly.entity_id
_entity_poly.type
_entity_poly.pdbx_seq_one_letter_code
_entity_poly.pdbx_strand_id
1 'polypeptide(L)'
;MYIALRMSRDKVAIPTITSEIRYLGSFFQWMQAEEIIHQNPMLKIEKIKEPKVRKEALTDIEVEKLRAVVCDERERAILETLLSTGCRVSELVQITKTDIEGERVLIHGKGQKDRFVYLNAKAMLAIEKYLEKRKDKNQYLFPGSTAIIKSTSHLSPKDKHEWWTMPEHVKSDGHIEKGTIEDIMRRLAVRAGVKKANPHKLRRTCATMALRRGMPIEQVSKMLGHEELTTTQIYLDLSEDELAQAHKKYVI
;
A
#
# COMPACT_ATOMS: atom_id res chain seq x y z
N MET A 1 22.65 -14.49 23.21
CA MET A 1 23.70 -13.54 22.81
C MET A 1 23.35 -12.74 21.55
N TYR A 2 23.02 -13.35 20.39
CA TYR A 2 22.70 -12.62 19.13
C TYR A 2 21.59 -11.55 19.29
N ILE A 3 20.40 -11.93 19.78
CA ILE A 3 19.27 -11.00 19.97
C ILE A 3 19.65 -9.82 20.85
N ALA A 4 20.33 -10.06 21.98
CA ALA A 4 20.75 -9.02 22.89
C ALA A 4 21.74 -8.04 22.22
N LEU A 5 22.68 -8.54 21.40
CA LEU A 5 23.59 -7.70 20.64
C LEU A 5 22.86 -6.85 19.60
N ARG A 6 21.91 -7.43 18.86
CA ARG A 6 21.12 -6.68 17.87
C ARG A 6 20.27 -5.59 18.50
N MET A 7 19.73 -5.82 19.70
CA MET A 7 18.93 -4.82 20.43
C MET A 7 19.78 -3.75 21.10
N SER A 8 20.85 -4.13 21.81
CA SER A 8 21.61 -3.21 22.64
C SER A 8 22.68 -2.45 21.88
N ARG A 9 23.50 -3.15 21.08
CA ARG A 9 24.62 -2.58 20.32
C ARG A 9 24.16 -1.97 19.00
N ASP A 10 23.40 -2.74 18.21
CA ASP A 10 23.05 -2.33 16.84
C ASP A 10 21.73 -1.53 16.80
N LYS A 11 21.03 -1.39 17.92
CA LYS A 11 19.74 -0.67 18.08
C LYS A 11 18.69 -1.02 17.02
N VAL A 12 18.67 -2.29 16.60
CA VAL A 12 17.72 -2.78 15.60
C VAL A 12 16.34 -2.95 16.22
N ALA A 13 15.31 -2.55 15.50
CA ALA A 13 13.93 -2.66 15.96
C ALA A 13 13.48 -4.12 16.09
N ILE A 14 12.67 -4.44 17.11
CA ILE A 14 12.16 -5.80 17.39
C ILE A 14 11.55 -6.47 16.15
N PRO A 15 10.68 -5.82 15.33
CA PRO A 15 10.13 -6.46 14.12
C PRO A 15 11.19 -6.90 13.11
N THR A 16 12.30 -6.17 13.00
CA THR A 16 13.41 -6.54 12.12
C THR A 16 14.11 -7.78 12.67
N ILE A 17 14.40 -7.81 13.98
CA ILE A 17 15.03 -8.97 14.64
C ILE A 17 14.13 -10.22 14.51
N THR A 18 12.83 -10.09 14.71
CA THR A 18 11.86 -11.18 14.50
C THR A 18 11.90 -11.72 13.08
N SER A 19 12.05 -10.83 12.10
CA SER A 19 12.18 -11.22 10.69
C SER A 19 13.51 -11.94 10.44
N GLU A 20 14.62 -11.46 11.02
CA GLU A 20 15.93 -12.13 10.95
C GLU A 20 15.88 -13.54 11.56
N ILE A 21 15.27 -13.69 12.73
CA ILE A 21 15.09 -15.01 13.38
C ILE A 21 14.27 -15.96 12.51
N ARG A 22 13.22 -15.45 11.86
CA ARG A 22 12.40 -16.26 10.95
C ARG A 22 13.21 -16.73 9.73
N TYR A 23 14.01 -15.87 9.12
CA TYR A 23 14.85 -16.25 7.98
C TYR A 23 15.95 -17.26 8.39
N LEU A 24 16.61 -17.03 9.52
CA LEU A 24 17.54 -18.00 10.08
C LEU A 24 16.87 -19.34 10.40
N GLY A 25 15.65 -19.30 10.97
CA GLY A 25 14.86 -20.50 11.22
C GLY A 25 14.59 -21.31 9.96
N SER A 26 14.15 -20.65 8.87
CA SER A 26 13.93 -21.29 7.58
C SER A 26 15.23 -21.86 6.98
N PHE A 27 16.34 -21.13 7.10
CA PHE A 27 17.65 -21.57 6.61
C PHE A 27 18.13 -22.83 7.37
N PHE A 28 18.11 -22.80 8.68
CA PHE A 28 18.56 -23.98 9.46
C PHE A 28 17.59 -25.16 9.34
N GLN A 29 16.31 -24.93 9.11
CA GLN A 29 15.36 -25.98 8.80
C GLN A 29 15.68 -26.67 7.47
N TRP A 30 16.03 -25.88 6.44
CA TRP A 30 16.50 -26.40 5.18
C TRP A 30 17.80 -27.19 5.33
N MET A 31 18.81 -26.68 6.06
CA MET A 31 20.06 -27.40 6.31
C MET A 31 19.84 -28.76 7.01
N GLN A 32 18.86 -28.81 7.92
CA GLN A 32 18.49 -30.06 8.60
C GLN A 32 17.79 -31.05 7.64
N ALA A 33 16.92 -30.53 6.77
CA ALA A 33 16.22 -31.34 5.74
C ALA A 33 17.19 -31.94 4.70
N GLU A 34 18.26 -31.21 4.37
CA GLU A 34 19.34 -31.66 3.48
C GLU A 34 20.43 -32.46 4.23
N GLU A 35 20.18 -32.84 5.49
CA GLU A 35 21.12 -33.61 6.33
C GLU A 35 22.51 -32.96 6.53
N ILE A 36 22.66 -31.65 6.23
CA ILE A 36 23.90 -30.89 6.42
C ILE A 36 24.18 -30.70 7.92
N ILE A 37 23.13 -30.60 8.74
CA ILE A 37 23.20 -30.54 10.20
C ILE A 37 22.25 -31.54 10.81
N HIS A 38 22.66 -32.20 11.89
CA HIS A 38 21.83 -33.17 12.60
C HIS A 38 20.73 -32.51 13.43
N GLN A 39 20.95 -31.32 13.97
CA GLN A 39 20.01 -30.63 14.86
C GLN A 39 19.91 -29.15 14.50
N ASN A 40 18.66 -28.67 14.36
CA ASN A 40 18.39 -27.25 14.10
C ASN A 40 18.63 -26.40 15.37
N PRO A 41 19.62 -25.50 15.38
CA PRO A 41 19.95 -24.69 16.57
C PRO A 41 18.85 -23.67 16.91
N MET A 42 17.96 -23.35 15.95
CA MET A 42 16.89 -22.38 16.14
C MET A 42 15.71 -22.92 16.97
N LEU A 43 15.61 -24.25 17.17
CA LEU A 43 14.53 -24.85 17.97
C LEU A 43 14.54 -24.39 19.44
N LYS A 44 15.69 -23.96 19.97
CA LYS A 44 15.86 -23.48 21.35
C LYS A 44 15.63 -21.97 21.49
N ILE A 45 15.36 -21.25 20.37
CA ILE A 45 15.16 -19.80 20.40
C ILE A 45 13.68 -19.52 20.63
N GLU A 46 13.38 -18.90 21.77
CA GLU A 46 12.04 -18.42 22.06
C GLU A 46 11.61 -17.29 21.12
N LYS A 47 10.35 -17.33 20.70
CA LYS A 47 9.77 -16.25 19.89
C LYS A 47 9.70 -14.96 20.71
N ILE A 48 10.26 -13.90 20.18
CA ILE A 48 10.14 -12.56 20.79
C ILE A 48 8.65 -12.16 20.75
N LYS A 49 8.06 -11.87 21.89
CA LYS A 49 6.71 -11.31 21.96
C LYS A 49 6.78 -9.84 21.52
N GLU A 50 6.25 -9.57 20.34
CA GLU A 50 6.11 -8.19 19.87
C GLU A 50 4.86 -7.56 20.49
N PRO A 51 4.96 -6.34 21.03
CA PRO A 51 3.76 -5.60 21.38
C PRO A 51 2.97 -5.35 20.08
N LYS A 52 1.70 -5.76 20.06
CA LYS A 52 0.82 -5.48 18.93
C LYS A 52 0.61 -3.97 18.83
N VAL A 53 1.42 -3.30 18.01
CA VAL A 53 1.21 -1.89 17.71
C VAL A 53 -0.02 -1.77 16.82
N ARG A 54 -1.06 -1.12 17.35
CA ARG A 54 -2.28 -0.80 16.60
C ARG A 54 -1.91 0.12 15.44
N LYS A 55 -2.12 -0.36 14.24
CA LYS A 55 -1.88 0.43 13.04
C LYS A 55 -3.18 1.13 12.67
N GLU A 56 -3.26 2.43 12.88
CA GLU A 56 -4.47 3.24 12.64
C GLU A 56 -4.72 3.53 11.16
N ALA A 57 -5.99 3.63 10.78
CA ALA A 57 -6.43 4.21 9.52
C ALA A 57 -6.26 5.75 9.55
N LEU A 58 -6.43 6.40 8.41
CA LEU A 58 -6.60 7.85 8.36
C LEU A 58 -8.03 8.22 8.81
N THR A 59 -8.14 9.33 9.51
CA THR A 59 -9.45 9.94 9.80
C THR A 59 -10.01 10.62 8.54
N ASP A 60 -11.32 10.89 8.52
CA ASP A 60 -11.95 11.62 7.41
C ASP A 60 -11.31 12.99 7.20
N ILE A 61 -10.96 13.68 8.30
CA ILE A 61 -10.26 14.98 8.25
C ILE A 61 -8.87 14.85 7.63
N GLU A 62 -8.11 13.81 7.98
CA GLU A 62 -6.78 13.57 7.39
C GLU A 62 -6.89 13.26 5.88
N VAL A 63 -7.92 12.53 5.46
CA VAL A 63 -8.18 12.27 4.04
C VAL A 63 -8.49 13.56 3.29
N GLU A 64 -9.35 14.43 3.84
CA GLU A 64 -9.65 15.73 3.21
C GLU A 64 -8.42 16.64 3.18
N LYS A 65 -7.58 16.64 4.22
CA LYS A 65 -6.30 17.36 4.20
C LYS A 65 -5.38 16.88 3.08
N LEU A 66 -5.28 15.55 2.87
CA LEU A 66 -4.51 15.00 1.76
C LEU A 66 -5.08 15.48 0.40
N ARG A 67 -6.40 15.46 0.24
CA ARG A 67 -7.08 15.93 -0.97
C ARG A 67 -6.82 17.41 -1.26
N ALA A 68 -6.80 18.23 -0.23
CA ALA A 68 -6.62 19.67 -0.35
C ALA A 68 -5.23 20.10 -0.86
N VAL A 69 -4.19 19.26 -0.62
CA VAL A 69 -2.80 19.58 -0.99
C VAL A 69 -2.33 18.93 -2.27
N VAL A 70 -3.20 18.22 -2.98
CA VAL A 70 -2.87 17.63 -4.27
C VAL A 70 -2.66 18.72 -5.32
N CYS A 71 -1.52 18.69 -6.01
CA CYS A 71 -1.12 19.73 -6.94
C CYS A 71 -1.36 19.39 -8.42
N ASP A 72 -1.41 18.08 -8.76
CA ASP A 72 -1.59 17.65 -10.14
C ASP A 72 -2.62 16.50 -10.26
N GLU A 73 -3.13 16.29 -11.49
CA GLU A 73 -4.17 15.30 -11.74
C GLU A 73 -3.67 13.86 -11.56
N ARG A 74 -2.39 13.62 -11.77
CA ARG A 74 -1.80 12.29 -11.55
C ARG A 74 -1.77 11.93 -10.08
N GLU A 75 -1.31 12.84 -9.21
CA GLU A 75 -1.33 12.65 -7.76
C GLU A 75 -2.77 12.43 -7.26
N ARG A 76 -3.72 13.19 -7.82
CA ARG A 76 -5.16 13.05 -7.49
C ARG A 76 -5.70 11.70 -7.91
N ALA A 77 -5.46 11.27 -9.14
CA ALA A 77 -5.91 9.98 -9.64
C ALA A 77 -5.33 8.83 -8.83
N ILE A 78 -4.03 8.86 -8.48
CA ILE A 78 -3.39 7.85 -7.63
C ILE A 78 -4.04 7.81 -6.23
N LEU A 79 -4.21 8.96 -5.59
CA LEU A 79 -4.79 9.05 -4.24
C LEU A 79 -6.23 8.51 -4.21
N GLU A 80 -7.09 8.98 -5.14
CA GLU A 80 -8.50 8.58 -5.16
C GLU A 80 -8.66 7.11 -5.56
N THR A 81 -7.84 6.59 -6.47
CA THR A 81 -7.86 5.16 -6.84
C THR A 81 -7.51 4.29 -5.63
N LEU A 82 -6.45 4.62 -4.88
CA LEU A 82 -6.07 3.89 -3.66
C LEU A 82 -7.16 3.94 -2.59
N LEU A 83 -7.78 5.10 -2.37
CA LEU A 83 -8.86 5.29 -1.39
C LEU A 83 -10.16 4.59 -1.80
N SER A 84 -10.45 4.52 -3.09
CA SER A 84 -11.69 3.91 -3.60
C SER A 84 -11.59 2.39 -3.63
N THR A 85 -10.51 1.85 -4.19
CA THR A 85 -10.37 0.41 -4.45
C THR A 85 -9.74 -0.36 -3.30
N GLY A 86 -8.93 0.30 -2.48
CA GLY A 86 -8.11 -0.35 -1.47
C GLY A 86 -7.10 -1.35 -2.04
N CYS A 87 -6.76 -1.30 -3.34
CA CYS A 87 -5.81 -2.21 -3.96
C CYS A 87 -4.40 -2.08 -3.37
N ARG A 88 -3.58 -3.11 -3.52
CA ARG A 88 -2.16 -3.06 -3.14
C ARG A 88 -1.40 -2.17 -4.11
N VAL A 89 -0.32 -1.53 -3.65
CA VAL A 89 0.52 -0.71 -4.54
C VAL A 89 1.07 -1.52 -5.72
N SER A 90 1.35 -2.81 -5.51
CA SER A 90 1.79 -3.71 -6.57
C SER A 90 0.72 -4.02 -7.61
N GLU A 91 -0.52 -3.95 -7.22
CA GLU A 91 -1.68 -4.12 -8.11
C GLU A 91 -1.96 -2.80 -8.84
N LEU A 92 -1.94 -1.68 -8.12
CA LEU A 92 -2.17 -0.35 -8.71
C LEU A 92 -1.22 -0.06 -9.88
N VAL A 93 0.06 -0.37 -9.76
CA VAL A 93 1.05 -0.10 -10.82
C VAL A 93 0.80 -0.91 -12.09
N GLN A 94 0.14 -2.08 -11.98
CA GLN A 94 -0.16 -2.97 -13.09
C GLN A 94 -1.47 -2.65 -13.81
N ILE A 95 -2.32 -1.79 -13.26
CA ILE A 95 -3.60 -1.44 -13.89
C ILE A 95 -3.34 -0.81 -15.26
N THR A 96 -3.97 -1.37 -16.28
CA THR A 96 -4.00 -0.81 -17.63
C THR A 96 -5.27 0.00 -17.86
N LYS A 97 -5.29 0.79 -18.93
CA LYS A 97 -6.50 1.53 -19.33
C LYS A 97 -7.65 0.60 -19.73
N THR A 98 -7.33 -0.59 -20.24
CA THR A 98 -8.31 -1.61 -20.66
C THR A 98 -8.88 -2.40 -19.48
N ASP A 99 -8.25 -2.36 -18.31
CA ASP A 99 -8.80 -3.01 -17.11
C ASP A 99 -9.95 -2.21 -16.47
N ILE A 100 -10.20 -1.00 -16.96
CA ILE A 100 -11.23 -0.09 -16.43
C ILE A 100 -12.44 -0.11 -17.37
N GLU A 101 -13.57 -0.60 -16.84
CA GLU A 101 -14.86 -0.63 -17.52
C GLU A 101 -15.91 0.13 -16.70
N GLY A 102 -16.10 1.42 -16.97
CA GLY A 102 -16.95 2.28 -16.16
C GLY A 102 -16.46 2.37 -14.71
N GLU A 103 -17.28 1.90 -13.77
CA GLU A 103 -16.93 1.86 -12.35
C GLU A 103 -16.08 0.64 -11.96
N ARG A 104 -15.98 -0.37 -12.82
CA ARG A 104 -15.28 -1.62 -12.51
C ARG A 104 -13.83 -1.56 -12.93
N VAL A 105 -12.96 -2.10 -12.11
CA VAL A 105 -11.53 -2.27 -12.40
C VAL A 105 -11.15 -3.72 -12.15
N LEU A 106 -10.57 -4.36 -13.14
CA LEU A 106 -9.99 -5.70 -13.00
C LEU A 106 -8.62 -5.57 -12.33
N ILE A 107 -8.44 -6.25 -11.22
CA ILE A 107 -7.18 -6.33 -10.49
C ILE A 107 -6.59 -7.73 -10.65
N HIS A 108 -5.40 -7.80 -11.23
CA HIS A 108 -4.65 -9.03 -11.37
C HIS A 108 -3.92 -9.37 -10.07
N GLY A 109 -4.35 -10.46 -9.43
CA GLY A 109 -3.81 -10.92 -8.16
C GLY A 109 -2.66 -11.92 -8.31
N LYS A 110 -1.92 -12.16 -7.22
CA LYS A 110 -0.88 -13.18 -7.19
C LYS A 110 -1.50 -14.58 -7.40
N GLY A 111 -0.91 -15.39 -8.30
CA GLY A 111 -1.39 -16.75 -8.59
C GLY A 111 -2.67 -16.80 -9.43
N GLN A 112 -2.85 -15.85 -10.36
CA GLN A 112 -4.02 -15.77 -11.25
C GLN A 112 -5.37 -15.63 -10.51
N LYS A 113 -5.35 -15.04 -9.32
CA LYS A 113 -6.57 -14.75 -8.55
C LYS A 113 -7.03 -13.33 -8.86
N ASP A 114 -7.67 -13.17 -10.02
CA ASP A 114 -8.18 -11.89 -10.45
C ASP A 114 -9.47 -11.55 -9.69
N ARG A 115 -9.69 -10.25 -9.46
CA ARG A 115 -10.90 -9.75 -8.84
C ARG A 115 -11.30 -8.41 -9.38
N PHE A 116 -12.59 -8.13 -9.33
CA PHE A 116 -13.09 -6.79 -9.59
C PHE A 116 -13.12 -5.96 -8.31
N VAL A 117 -12.70 -4.71 -8.46
CA VAL A 117 -12.91 -3.64 -7.48
C VAL A 117 -13.67 -2.50 -8.13
N TYR A 118 -14.16 -1.53 -7.34
CA TYR A 118 -15.03 -0.49 -7.86
C TYR A 118 -14.49 0.89 -7.56
N LEU A 119 -14.61 1.78 -8.55
CA LEU A 119 -14.29 3.20 -8.43
C LEU A 119 -15.52 3.96 -7.96
N ASN A 120 -15.35 4.80 -6.96
CA ASN A 120 -16.37 5.78 -6.62
C ASN A 120 -16.31 7.00 -7.58
N ALA A 121 -17.32 7.85 -7.56
CA ALA A 121 -17.42 9.00 -8.45
C ALA A 121 -16.19 9.93 -8.38
N LYS A 122 -15.56 10.10 -7.19
CA LYS A 122 -14.35 10.94 -7.04
C LYS A 122 -13.16 10.33 -7.78
N ALA A 123 -12.98 9.02 -7.68
CA ALA A 123 -11.90 8.32 -8.35
C ALA A 123 -12.10 8.30 -9.88
N MET A 124 -13.33 8.07 -10.34
CA MET A 124 -13.65 8.11 -11.76
C MET A 124 -13.34 9.48 -12.37
N LEU A 125 -13.85 10.55 -11.77
CA LEU A 125 -13.59 11.92 -12.22
C LEU A 125 -12.09 12.28 -12.19
N ALA A 126 -11.37 11.82 -11.17
CA ALA A 126 -9.94 12.07 -11.07
C ALA A 126 -9.13 11.35 -12.17
N ILE A 127 -9.51 10.10 -12.47
CA ILE A 127 -8.89 9.31 -13.56
C ILE A 127 -9.21 9.95 -14.91
N GLU A 128 -10.46 10.33 -15.15
CA GLU A 128 -10.89 10.98 -16.39
C GLU A 128 -10.08 12.24 -16.67
N LYS A 129 -10.03 13.18 -15.72
CA LYS A 129 -9.24 14.43 -15.84
C LYS A 129 -7.74 14.16 -16.04
N TYR A 130 -7.22 13.13 -15.40
CA TYR A 130 -5.83 12.73 -15.58
C TYR A 130 -5.60 12.19 -17.01
N LEU A 131 -6.47 11.32 -17.52
CA LEU A 131 -6.36 10.75 -18.85
C LEU A 131 -6.54 11.79 -19.96
N GLU A 132 -7.41 12.80 -19.79
CA GLU A 132 -7.57 13.93 -20.73
C GLU A 132 -6.27 14.71 -20.93
N LYS A 133 -5.47 14.85 -19.88
CA LYS A 133 -4.17 15.55 -19.95
C LYS A 133 -3.05 14.69 -20.49
N ARG A 134 -3.25 13.37 -20.58
CA ARG A 134 -2.23 12.46 -21.12
C ARG A 134 -2.16 12.52 -22.63
N LYS A 135 -0.93 12.60 -23.13
CA LYS A 135 -0.64 12.60 -24.58
C LYS A 135 0.12 11.35 -25.04
N ASP A 136 0.53 10.48 -24.09
CA ASP A 136 1.28 9.27 -24.38
C ASP A 136 0.35 8.10 -24.79
N LYS A 137 0.93 7.10 -25.47
CA LYS A 137 0.23 5.87 -25.89
C LYS A 137 0.44 4.71 -24.94
N ASN A 138 1.07 4.92 -23.77
CA ASN A 138 1.34 3.87 -22.81
C ASN A 138 0.03 3.22 -22.33
N GLN A 139 0.01 1.89 -22.28
CA GLN A 139 -1.18 1.12 -21.90
C GLN A 139 -1.52 1.23 -20.41
N TYR A 140 -0.51 1.41 -19.54
CA TYR A 140 -0.74 1.46 -18.10
C TYR A 140 -1.49 2.73 -17.70
N LEU A 141 -2.35 2.62 -16.68
CA LEU A 141 -3.05 3.76 -16.11
C LEU A 141 -2.06 4.80 -15.59
N PHE A 142 -1.01 4.36 -14.92
CA PHE A 142 0.05 5.21 -14.42
C PHE A 142 1.39 4.81 -15.06
N PRO A 143 1.81 5.47 -16.13
CA PRO A 143 3.06 5.17 -16.81
C PRO A 143 4.27 5.52 -15.94
N GLY A 144 5.34 4.76 -16.11
CA GLY A 144 6.64 5.07 -15.56
C GLY A 144 7.30 6.24 -16.30
N SER A 145 8.35 6.76 -15.72
CA SER A 145 9.30 7.61 -16.44
C SER A 145 10.54 6.79 -16.77
N THR A 146 11.20 7.12 -17.88
CA THR A 146 12.33 6.35 -18.40
C THR A 146 13.47 6.14 -17.43
N ALA A 147 14.25 5.09 -17.70
CA ALA A 147 15.40 4.60 -16.95
C ALA A 147 16.53 5.63 -16.65
N ILE A 148 16.50 6.80 -17.25
CA ILE A 148 17.45 7.88 -16.97
C ILE A 148 17.37 8.37 -15.51
N ILE A 149 16.25 8.11 -14.81
CA ILE A 149 16.06 8.53 -13.41
C ILE A 149 16.75 7.63 -12.39
N LYS A 150 17.22 6.45 -12.76
CA LYS A 150 17.89 5.57 -11.78
C LYS A 150 19.07 6.23 -11.06
N SER A 151 19.45 7.43 -11.48
CA SER A 151 20.60 8.14 -10.95
C SER A 151 20.43 9.67 -10.86
N THR A 152 19.25 10.18 -10.52
CA THR A 152 19.08 11.63 -10.32
C THR A 152 19.56 12.14 -8.96
N SER A 153 19.99 11.27 -8.05
CA SER A 153 20.52 11.67 -6.75
C SER A 153 21.74 12.58 -6.83
N HIS A 154 22.52 12.51 -7.92
CA HIS A 154 23.70 13.31 -8.17
C HIS A 154 23.46 14.49 -9.14
N LEU A 155 22.24 14.66 -9.66
CA LEU A 155 21.92 15.80 -10.53
C LEU A 155 21.72 17.08 -9.70
N SER A 156 22.22 18.21 -10.25
CA SER A 156 21.96 19.51 -9.67
C SER A 156 20.47 19.87 -9.72
N PRO A 157 19.98 20.83 -8.92
CA PRO A 157 18.60 21.32 -9.03
C PRO A 157 18.22 21.81 -10.42
N LYS A 158 19.17 22.38 -11.17
CA LYS A 158 18.98 22.85 -12.55
C LYS A 158 18.78 21.69 -13.52
N ASP A 159 19.62 20.66 -13.43
CA ASP A 159 19.55 19.48 -14.28
C ASP A 159 18.25 18.67 -14.01
N LYS A 160 17.79 18.66 -12.76
CA LYS A 160 16.48 18.10 -12.41
C LYS A 160 15.32 18.85 -13.06
N HIS A 161 15.40 20.17 -13.15
CA HIS A 161 14.37 20.98 -13.81
C HIS A 161 14.33 20.73 -15.32
N GLU A 162 15.47 20.71 -15.99
CA GLU A 162 15.58 20.37 -17.41
C GLU A 162 15.01 18.99 -17.72
N TRP A 163 15.22 18.03 -16.80
CA TRP A 163 14.67 16.68 -16.93
C TRP A 163 13.13 16.64 -16.96
N TRP A 164 12.46 17.46 -16.15
CA TRP A 164 10.98 17.55 -16.15
C TRP A 164 10.40 18.09 -17.46
N THR A 165 11.21 18.84 -18.21
CA THR A 165 10.82 19.43 -19.50
C THR A 165 11.18 18.57 -20.69
N MET A 166 11.79 17.38 -20.50
CA MET A 166 12.19 16.49 -21.59
C MET A 166 11.01 15.98 -22.42
N PRO A 167 11.21 15.81 -23.75
CA PRO A 167 10.18 15.29 -24.65
C PRO A 167 9.65 13.90 -24.29
N GLU A 168 8.44 13.59 -24.72
CA GLU A 168 7.73 12.34 -24.38
C GLU A 168 8.43 11.05 -24.84
N HIS A 169 9.28 11.08 -25.88
CA HIS A 169 10.03 9.91 -26.34
C HIS A 169 11.06 9.39 -25.31
N VAL A 170 11.34 10.16 -24.28
CA VAL A 170 12.19 9.78 -23.14
C VAL A 170 11.39 9.05 -22.05
N LYS A 171 10.06 8.95 -22.18
CA LYS A 171 9.20 8.29 -21.19
C LYS A 171 9.16 6.77 -21.41
N SER A 172 9.21 6.00 -20.34
CA SER A 172 9.20 4.53 -20.34
C SER A 172 7.90 3.95 -20.88
N ASP A 173 7.97 2.86 -21.62
CA ASP A 173 6.80 2.04 -21.99
C ASP A 173 6.23 1.23 -20.82
N GLY A 174 6.91 1.25 -19.67
CA GLY A 174 6.51 0.53 -18.46
C GLY A 174 5.55 1.31 -17.56
N HIS A 175 5.13 0.64 -16.51
CA HIS A 175 4.31 1.23 -15.45
C HIS A 175 5.18 2.03 -14.45
N ILE A 176 4.52 2.88 -13.65
CA ILE A 176 5.14 3.59 -12.53
C ILE A 176 5.73 2.59 -11.50
N GLU A 177 6.88 2.92 -10.91
CA GLU A 177 7.46 2.13 -9.84
C GLU A 177 6.70 2.30 -8.51
N LYS A 178 6.63 1.23 -7.72
CA LYS A 178 6.00 1.23 -6.38
C LYS A 178 6.60 2.31 -5.47
N GLY A 179 7.93 2.44 -5.48
CA GLY A 179 8.66 3.45 -4.71
C GLY A 179 8.23 4.87 -5.06
N THR A 180 7.97 5.16 -6.35
CA THR A 180 7.47 6.48 -6.79
C THR A 180 6.10 6.79 -6.19
N ILE A 181 5.18 5.79 -6.13
CA ILE A 181 3.86 5.98 -5.50
C ILE A 181 4.02 6.21 -3.98
N GLU A 182 4.90 5.46 -3.34
CA GLU A 182 5.19 5.63 -1.90
C GLU A 182 5.76 7.02 -1.62
N ASP A 183 6.63 7.53 -2.48
CA ASP A 183 7.20 8.87 -2.40
C ASP A 183 6.16 9.96 -2.62
N ILE A 184 5.24 9.78 -3.60
CA ILE A 184 4.11 10.68 -3.81
C ILE A 184 3.27 10.75 -2.52
N MET A 185 2.89 9.62 -1.96
CA MET A 185 2.09 9.58 -0.72
C MET A 185 2.82 10.23 0.46
N ARG A 186 4.12 10.03 0.58
CA ARG A 186 4.95 10.66 1.61
C ARG A 186 4.98 12.18 1.46
N ARG A 187 5.16 12.69 0.24
CA ARG A 187 5.14 14.14 -0.04
C ARG A 187 3.76 14.74 0.25
N LEU A 188 2.69 14.07 -0.15
CA LEU A 188 1.31 14.48 0.19
C LEU A 188 1.10 14.57 1.70
N ALA A 189 1.57 13.57 2.46
CA ALA A 189 1.46 13.57 3.92
C ALA A 189 2.18 14.77 4.54
N VAL A 190 3.40 15.07 4.10
CA VAL A 190 4.17 16.23 4.59
C VAL A 190 3.44 17.55 4.27
N ARG A 191 2.98 17.74 3.02
CA ARG A 191 2.23 18.94 2.61
C ARG A 191 0.93 19.12 3.40
N ALA A 192 0.25 18.01 3.71
CA ALA A 192 -1.03 18.00 4.44
C ALA A 192 -0.88 18.13 5.96
N GLY A 193 0.34 18.10 6.51
CA GLY A 193 0.56 18.02 7.96
C GLY A 193 0.02 16.72 8.57
N VAL A 194 -0.07 15.64 7.78
CA VAL A 194 -0.50 14.30 8.23
C VAL A 194 0.73 13.49 8.61
N LYS A 195 0.74 12.90 9.81
CA LYS A 195 1.91 12.20 10.38
C LYS A 195 2.50 11.15 9.43
N LYS A 196 1.65 10.41 8.71
CA LYS A 196 2.07 9.38 7.75
C LYS A 196 0.92 9.05 6.80
N ALA A 197 1.19 9.07 5.49
CA ALA A 197 0.36 8.43 4.49
C ALA A 197 1.25 7.52 3.62
N ASN A 198 0.77 6.32 3.35
CA ASN A 198 1.38 5.38 2.42
C ASN A 198 0.28 4.48 1.85
N PRO A 199 0.52 3.74 0.76
CA PRO A 199 -0.50 2.90 0.12
C PRO A 199 -1.16 1.90 1.07
N HIS A 200 -0.41 1.29 1.99
CA HIS A 200 -0.96 0.37 2.99
C HIS A 200 -1.89 1.07 3.99
N LYS A 201 -1.56 2.31 4.41
CA LYS A 201 -2.44 3.08 5.29
C LYS A 201 -3.72 3.50 4.56
N LEU A 202 -3.63 3.89 3.28
CA LEU A 202 -4.80 4.20 2.44
C LEU A 202 -5.71 2.98 2.24
N ARG A 203 -5.13 1.83 1.94
CA ARG A 203 -5.89 0.57 1.86
C ARG A 203 -6.62 0.23 3.17
N ARG A 204 -5.94 0.42 4.31
CA ARG A 204 -6.58 0.26 5.63
C ARG A 204 -7.72 1.27 5.81
N THR A 205 -7.49 2.52 5.43
CA THR A 205 -8.50 3.58 5.49
C THR A 205 -9.73 3.22 4.66
N CYS A 206 -9.54 2.74 3.42
CA CYS A 206 -10.63 2.24 2.57
C CYS A 206 -11.42 1.13 3.28
N ALA A 207 -10.75 0.11 3.83
CA ALA A 207 -11.38 -0.98 4.55
C ALA A 207 -12.15 -0.51 5.77
N THR A 208 -11.53 0.31 6.62
CA THR A 208 -12.15 0.82 7.85
C THR A 208 -13.36 1.69 7.55
N MET A 209 -13.28 2.56 6.54
CA MET A 209 -14.40 3.39 6.10
C MET A 209 -15.55 2.55 5.53
N ALA A 210 -15.25 1.49 4.77
CA ALA A 210 -16.27 0.57 4.26
C ALA A 210 -17.02 -0.14 5.39
N LEU A 211 -16.29 -0.68 6.38
CA LEU A 211 -16.86 -1.32 7.55
C LEU A 211 -17.72 -0.35 8.38
N ARG A 212 -17.23 0.87 8.64
CA ARG A 212 -17.96 1.91 9.38
C ARG A 212 -19.25 2.35 8.67
N ARG A 213 -19.29 2.27 7.35
CA ARG A 213 -20.49 2.53 6.54
C ARG A 213 -21.44 1.34 6.45
N GLY A 214 -21.13 0.24 7.12
CA GLY A 214 -21.98 -0.95 7.22
C GLY A 214 -21.74 -2.02 6.17
N MET A 215 -20.62 -1.96 5.41
CA MET A 215 -20.28 -3.04 4.49
C MET A 215 -19.90 -4.29 5.29
N PRO A 216 -20.51 -5.46 5.03
CA PRO A 216 -20.16 -6.71 5.68
C PRO A 216 -18.67 -7.06 5.52
N ILE A 217 -18.08 -7.63 6.58
CA ILE A 217 -16.64 -7.94 6.60
C ILE A 217 -16.22 -8.90 5.49
N GLU A 218 -17.09 -9.82 5.12
CA GLU A 218 -16.87 -10.78 4.03
C GLU A 218 -16.74 -10.06 2.68
N GLN A 219 -17.57 -9.02 2.46
CA GLN A 219 -17.51 -8.20 1.26
C GLN A 219 -16.24 -7.35 1.23
N VAL A 220 -15.84 -6.75 2.36
CA VAL A 220 -14.58 -6.03 2.49
C VAL A 220 -13.39 -6.95 2.26
N SER A 221 -13.41 -8.15 2.82
CA SER A 221 -12.37 -9.17 2.61
C SER A 221 -12.23 -9.54 1.13
N LYS A 222 -13.35 -9.78 0.46
CA LYS A 222 -13.39 -10.08 -0.97
C LYS A 222 -12.88 -8.92 -1.82
N MET A 223 -13.31 -7.69 -1.53
CA MET A 223 -12.87 -6.47 -2.21
C MET A 223 -11.35 -6.30 -2.09
N LEU A 224 -10.79 -6.52 -0.90
CA LEU A 224 -9.35 -6.44 -0.67
C LEU A 224 -8.57 -7.63 -1.24
N GLY A 225 -9.20 -8.76 -1.52
CA GLY A 225 -8.53 -9.98 -1.95
C GLY A 225 -7.68 -10.58 -0.82
N HIS A 226 -8.28 -10.72 0.37
CA HIS A 226 -7.72 -11.49 1.46
C HIS A 226 -8.18 -12.94 1.35
N GLU A 227 -7.26 -13.89 1.49
CA GLU A 227 -7.59 -15.32 1.46
C GLU A 227 -8.27 -15.74 2.77
N GLU A 228 -7.91 -15.10 3.89
CA GLU A 228 -8.45 -15.37 5.22
C GLU A 228 -9.14 -14.12 5.80
N LEU A 229 -10.30 -14.32 6.38
CA LEU A 229 -11.07 -13.27 7.08
C LEU A 229 -10.30 -12.68 8.26
N THR A 230 -9.46 -13.48 8.93
CA THR A 230 -8.58 -13.04 10.01
C THR A 230 -7.71 -11.85 9.63
N THR A 231 -7.29 -11.77 8.36
CA THR A 231 -6.54 -10.61 7.84
C THR A 231 -7.40 -9.35 7.77
N THR A 232 -8.72 -9.48 7.63
CA THR A 232 -9.65 -8.34 7.59
C THR A 232 -10.13 -7.96 8.98
N GLN A 233 -10.17 -8.91 9.92
CA GLN A 233 -10.58 -8.66 11.31
C GLN A 233 -9.71 -7.62 12.03
N ILE A 234 -8.45 -7.43 11.60
CA ILE A 234 -7.59 -6.36 12.13
C ILE A 234 -8.12 -4.94 11.87
N TYR A 235 -9.12 -4.79 10.99
CA TYR A 235 -9.79 -3.52 10.70
C TYR A 235 -11.09 -3.33 11.49
N LEU A 236 -11.57 -4.39 12.17
CA LEU A 236 -12.77 -4.39 13.03
C LEU A 236 -12.53 -3.83 14.43
N ASP A 237 -11.45 -3.14 14.65
CA ASP A 237 -11.15 -2.55 15.95
C ASP A 237 -12.14 -1.41 16.23
N LEU A 238 -13.37 -1.83 16.57
CA LEU A 238 -14.46 -0.93 16.96
C LEU A 238 -14.11 -0.28 18.30
N SER A 239 -14.27 1.02 18.40
CA SER A 239 -14.24 1.70 19.70
C SER A 239 -15.47 1.30 20.54
N GLU A 240 -15.39 1.49 21.85
CA GLU A 240 -16.57 1.25 22.73
C GLU A 240 -17.78 2.06 22.28
N ASP A 241 -17.57 3.30 21.78
CA ASP A 241 -18.62 4.15 21.23
C ASP A 241 -19.24 3.56 19.96
N GLU A 242 -18.44 3.02 19.05
CA GLU A 242 -18.93 2.36 17.83
C GLU A 242 -19.71 1.08 18.18
N LEU A 243 -19.27 0.34 19.19
CA LEU A 243 -19.98 -0.84 19.69
C LEU A 243 -21.32 -0.43 20.34
N ALA A 244 -21.35 0.63 21.15
CA ALA A 244 -22.57 1.15 21.75
C ALA A 244 -23.58 1.65 20.69
N GLN A 245 -23.12 2.32 19.63
CA GLN A 245 -23.96 2.73 18.52
C GLN A 245 -24.51 1.53 17.73
N ALA A 246 -23.66 0.53 17.46
CA ALA A 246 -24.08 -0.70 16.80
C ALA A 246 -25.11 -1.46 17.67
N HIS A 247 -24.89 -1.54 18.98
CA HIS A 247 -25.85 -2.17 19.90
C HIS A 247 -27.20 -1.47 19.83
N LYS A 248 -27.24 -0.12 19.90
CA LYS A 248 -28.50 0.66 19.79
C LYS A 248 -29.20 0.48 18.44
N LYS A 249 -28.46 0.18 17.39
CA LYS A 249 -29.02 0.03 16.03
C LYS A 249 -29.54 -1.35 15.73
N TYR A 250 -28.92 -2.40 16.30
CA TYR A 250 -29.14 -3.80 15.91
C TYR A 250 -29.71 -4.66 17.03
N VAL A 251 -29.67 -4.21 18.29
CA VAL A 251 -30.21 -4.93 19.44
C VAL A 251 -31.35 -4.13 20.03
N ILE A 252 -32.54 -4.69 19.96
CA ILE A 252 -33.79 -4.10 20.53
C ILE A 252 -33.87 -4.43 22.00
#